data_d72a3cc5dc420f4674bf5617dac4f779
#
_entry.id   d72a3cc5dc420f4674bf5617dac4f779
#
_cell.length_a   1.000
_cell.length_b   1.000
_cell.length_c   1.000
_cell.angle_alpha   90.00
_cell.angle_beta   90.00
_cell.angle_gamma   90.00
#
_symmetry.space_group_name_H-M   'P 1'
#
loop_
_entity.id
_entity.type
_entity.pdbx_description
1 polymer ?
#
loop_
_entity_poly.entity_id
_entity_poly.type
_entity_poly.pdbx_seq_one_letter_code
_entity_poly.pdbx_strand_id
1 'polypeptide(L)'
;MFDFSIVTHWIDNLLRSVMPGWGALLVEFVLVGVVLLLLYAVLALFYIYFERKVCAFFQCRLGPNRVGPYGIIQSVADMFKILIKELITLNHIDKFLFNLAPYLVIVASMLAFGCLPFGRGLQVIDFNIGVFFLIAVSSIGVLGILLAGWSSNNKFTLIGAIRSGAQMVSYELSIGLSVLTMVVFAGTMSITGIVEAQTNGWFLFTGHIPVSYTHLTLPTTSRV
;
A
#
# COMPACT_ATOMS: atom_id res chain seq x y z
N MET A 1 -4.91 -8.24 20.88
CA MET A 1 -3.94 -7.53 20.02
C MET A 1 -2.56 -7.78 20.61
N PHE A 2 -1.60 -8.29 19.85
CA PHE A 2 -0.24 -8.55 20.35
C PHE A 2 0.42 -7.23 20.72
N ASP A 3 1.08 -7.19 21.87
CA ASP A 3 1.77 -6.01 22.38
C ASP A 3 3.27 -6.10 22.03
N PHE A 4 3.70 -5.28 21.09
CA PHE A 4 5.10 -5.23 20.64
C PHE A 4 5.88 -4.09 21.29
N SER A 5 5.27 -3.32 22.22
CA SER A 5 5.91 -2.19 22.86
C SER A 5 7.18 -2.58 23.63
N ILE A 6 7.19 -3.78 24.21
CA ILE A 6 8.36 -4.32 24.94
C ILE A 6 9.57 -4.47 24.01
N VAL A 7 9.34 -4.98 22.79
CA VAL A 7 10.43 -5.22 21.82
C VAL A 7 10.96 -3.90 21.28
N THR A 8 10.07 -2.97 20.94
CA THR A 8 10.47 -1.64 20.42
C THR A 8 11.26 -0.84 21.46
N HIS A 9 10.80 -0.80 22.72
CA HIS A 9 11.54 -0.16 23.81
C HIS A 9 12.89 -0.83 24.11
N TRP A 10 12.97 -2.14 24.01
CA TRP A 10 14.23 -2.87 24.19
C TRP A 10 15.25 -2.49 23.11
N ILE A 11 14.82 -2.41 21.84
CA ILE A 11 15.67 -2.01 20.72
C ILE A 11 16.14 -0.57 20.88
N ASP A 12 15.24 0.37 21.22
CA ASP A 12 15.58 1.79 21.44
C ASP A 12 16.61 1.94 22.58
N ASN A 13 16.39 1.27 23.72
CA ASN A 13 17.32 1.31 24.84
C ASN A 13 18.69 0.74 24.48
N LEU A 14 18.73 -0.34 23.68
CA LEU A 14 19.99 -0.94 23.24
C LEU A 14 20.75 -0.02 22.29
N LEU A 15 20.07 0.63 21.36
CA LEU A 15 20.67 1.59 20.43
C LEU A 15 21.20 2.82 21.16
N ARG A 16 20.46 3.37 22.10
CA ARG A 16 20.89 4.55 22.91
C ARG A 16 22.04 4.25 23.86
N SER A 17 22.26 3.00 24.24
CA SER A 17 23.40 2.60 25.06
C SER A 17 24.72 2.56 24.28
N VAL A 18 24.67 2.37 22.94
CA VAL A 18 25.85 2.16 22.09
C VAL A 18 26.21 3.43 21.30
N MET A 19 25.21 4.28 20.95
CA MET A 19 25.39 5.42 20.06
C MET A 19 24.84 6.73 20.67
N PRO A 20 25.38 7.90 20.22
CA PRO A 20 24.79 9.19 20.57
C PRO A 20 23.35 9.28 20.03
N GLY A 21 22.47 10.01 20.74
CA GLY A 21 21.02 10.00 20.50
C GLY A 21 20.58 10.26 19.04
N TRP A 22 21.29 11.13 18.29
CA TRP A 22 21.00 11.37 16.87
C TRP A 22 21.37 10.16 15.98
N GLY A 23 22.47 9.44 16.32
CA GLY A 23 22.89 8.24 15.61
C GLY A 23 21.90 7.07 15.84
N ALA A 24 21.41 6.89 17.07
CA ALA A 24 20.39 5.92 17.39
C ALA A 24 19.12 6.15 16.59
N LEU A 25 18.65 7.40 16.49
CA LEU A 25 17.48 7.75 15.67
C LEU A 25 17.66 7.42 14.19
N LEU A 26 18.82 7.72 13.60
CA LEU A 26 19.09 7.39 12.19
C LEU A 26 19.05 5.87 11.94
N VAL A 27 19.68 5.09 12.82
CA VAL A 27 19.68 3.64 12.72
C VAL A 27 18.28 3.07 12.88
N GLU A 28 17.49 3.61 13.82
CA GLU A 28 16.12 3.22 14.03
C GLU A 28 15.24 3.50 12.78
N PHE A 29 15.33 4.68 12.18
CA PHE A 29 14.63 5.00 10.94
C PHE A 29 14.99 4.07 9.79
N VAL A 30 16.28 3.77 9.62
CA VAL A 30 16.74 2.83 8.58
C VAL A 30 16.22 1.42 8.86
N LEU A 31 16.28 0.96 10.10
CA LEU A 31 15.79 -0.36 10.49
C LEU A 31 14.29 -0.49 10.26
N VAL A 32 13.51 0.49 10.70
CA VAL A 32 12.06 0.52 10.47
C VAL A 32 11.76 0.55 8.97
N GLY A 33 12.47 1.37 8.19
CA GLY A 33 12.33 1.42 6.73
C GLY A 33 12.60 0.07 6.07
N VAL A 34 13.67 -0.61 6.46
CA VAL A 34 14.01 -1.96 5.95
C VAL A 34 12.95 -3.00 6.34
N VAL A 35 12.47 -2.98 7.58
CA VAL A 35 11.41 -3.91 8.03
C VAL A 35 10.12 -3.68 7.25
N LEU A 36 9.71 -2.43 7.03
CA LEU A 36 8.54 -2.11 6.22
C LEU A 36 8.71 -2.56 4.76
N LEU A 37 9.89 -2.35 4.17
CA LEU A 37 10.21 -2.83 2.82
C LEU A 37 10.08 -4.35 2.71
N LEU A 38 10.64 -5.08 3.66
CA LEU A 38 10.56 -6.54 3.70
C LEU A 38 9.11 -7.02 3.88
N LEU A 39 8.37 -6.40 4.79
CA LEU A 39 6.96 -6.71 4.99
C LEU A 39 6.15 -6.48 3.69
N TYR A 40 6.35 -5.33 3.05
CA TYR A 40 5.72 -5.00 1.77
C TYR A 40 6.07 -6.01 0.69
N ALA A 41 7.34 -6.38 0.55
CA ALA A 41 7.79 -7.36 -0.43
C ALA A 41 7.17 -8.74 -0.20
N VAL A 42 7.12 -9.21 1.05
CA VAL A 42 6.52 -10.51 1.40
C VAL A 42 5.02 -10.51 1.11
N LEU A 43 4.31 -9.45 1.50
CA LEU A 43 2.88 -9.31 1.20
C LEU A 43 2.62 -9.27 -0.31
N ALA A 44 3.42 -8.51 -1.06
CA ALA A 44 3.30 -8.44 -2.52
C ALA A 44 3.48 -9.81 -3.18
N LEU A 45 4.50 -10.59 -2.78
CA LEU A 45 4.72 -11.95 -3.28
C LEU A 45 3.54 -12.87 -2.97
N PHE A 46 2.99 -12.77 -1.76
CA PHE A 46 1.83 -13.55 -1.35
C PHE A 46 0.58 -13.20 -2.16
N TYR A 47 0.30 -11.91 -2.35
CA TYR A 47 -0.85 -11.46 -3.14
C TYR A 47 -0.74 -11.84 -4.61
N ILE A 48 0.45 -11.74 -5.24
CA ILE A 48 0.68 -12.18 -6.62
C ILE A 48 0.43 -13.69 -6.77
N TYR A 49 0.89 -14.48 -5.80
CA TYR A 49 0.62 -15.92 -5.80
C TYR A 49 -0.87 -16.21 -5.68
N PHE A 50 -1.55 -15.55 -4.75
CA PHE A 50 -2.97 -15.72 -4.50
C PHE A 50 -3.81 -15.32 -5.72
N GLU A 51 -3.54 -14.17 -6.31
CA GLU A 51 -4.19 -13.70 -7.54
C GLU A 51 -4.10 -14.74 -8.66
N ARG A 52 -2.89 -15.26 -8.93
CA ARG A 52 -2.69 -16.27 -9.97
C ARG A 52 -3.43 -17.58 -9.70
N LYS A 53 -3.51 -18.00 -8.43
CA LYS A 53 -4.26 -19.21 -8.06
C LYS A 53 -5.76 -19.01 -8.22
N VAL A 54 -6.28 -17.90 -7.75
CA VAL A 54 -7.71 -17.58 -7.85
C VAL A 54 -8.15 -17.43 -9.31
N CYS A 55 -7.39 -16.67 -10.12
CA CYS A 55 -7.65 -16.55 -11.55
C CYS A 55 -7.62 -17.90 -12.28
N ALA A 56 -6.66 -18.76 -11.93
CA ALA A 56 -6.58 -20.09 -12.51
C ALA A 56 -7.79 -20.96 -12.14
N PHE A 57 -8.26 -20.87 -10.90
CA PHE A 57 -9.44 -21.56 -10.44
C PHE A 57 -10.70 -21.13 -11.22
N PHE A 58 -10.92 -19.84 -11.42
CA PHE A 58 -12.03 -19.34 -12.24
C PHE A 58 -11.93 -19.75 -13.71
N GLN A 59 -10.72 -19.96 -14.21
CA GLN A 59 -10.46 -20.40 -15.58
C GLN A 59 -10.41 -21.92 -15.73
N CYS A 60 -10.79 -22.69 -14.70
CA CYS A 60 -10.77 -24.16 -14.67
C CYS A 60 -9.40 -24.75 -15.06
N ARG A 61 -8.29 -24.09 -14.69
CA ARG A 61 -6.91 -24.55 -14.94
C ARG A 61 -6.10 -24.61 -13.66
N LEU A 62 -5.03 -25.41 -13.67
CA LEU A 62 -4.05 -25.42 -12.58
C LEU A 62 -3.19 -24.16 -12.66
N GLY A 63 -3.19 -23.36 -11.59
CA GLY A 63 -2.27 -22.24 -11.46
C GLY A 63 -0.82 -22.69 -11.30
N PRO A 64 0.11 -21.79 -10.88
CA PRO A 64 1.50 -22.14 -10.63
C PRO A 64 1.60 -23.36 -9.71
N ASN A 65 2.27 -24.43 -10.15
CA ASN A 65 2.35 -25.69 -9.38
C ASN A 65 3.70 -26.40 -9.49
N ARG A 66 4.61 -25.95 -10.37
CA ARG A 66 5.85 -26.68 -10.66
C ARG A 66 7.06 -26.26 -9.82
N VAL A 67 7.10 -25.03 -9.34
CA VAL A 67 8.27 -24.50 -8.61
C VAL A 67 7.95 -24.46 -7.11
N GLY A 68 8.53 -25.40 -6.37
CA GLY A 68 8.29 -25.60 -4.95
C GLY A 68 6.93 -26.26 -4.62
N PRO A 69 6.62 -26.50 -3.35
CA PRO A 69 5.36 -27.09 -2.94
C PRO A 69 4.19 -26.17 -3.35
N TYR A 70 3.27 -26.71 -4.12
CA TYR A 70 2.09 -25.99 -4.65
C TYR A 70 2.41 -24.73 -5.47
N GLY A 71 3.66 -24.52 -5.91
CA GLY A 71 4.06 -23.36 -6.72
C GLY A 71 4.30 -22.07 -5.93
N ILE A 72 4.48 -22.12 -4.62
CA ILE A 72 4.69 -20.94 -3.76
C ILE A 72 5.98 -20.19 -4.16
N ILE A 73 7.03 -20.91 -4.51
CA ILE A 73 8.34 -20.32 -4.86
C ILE A 73 8.31 -19.63 -6.23
N GLN A 74 7.27 -19.85 -7.04
CA GLN A 74 7.16 -19.24 -8.36
C GLN A 74 7.19 -17.70 -8.30
N SER A 75 6.50 -17.08 -7.33
CA SER A 75 6.49 -15.62 -7.18
C SER A 75 7.88 -15.06 -6.88
N VAL A 76 8.67 -15.79 -6.09
CA VAL A 76 10.07 -15.42 -5.78
C VAL A 76 10.94 -15.53 -7.04
N ALA A 77 10.79 -16.60 -7.82
CA ALA A 77 11.51 -16.77 -9.08
C ALA A 77 11.17 -15.67 -10.09
N ASP A 78 9.90 -15.26 -10.15
CA ASP A 78 9.45 -14.17 -11.01
C ASP A 78 10.03 -12.82 -10.57
N MET A 79 10.17 -12.57 -9.28
CA MET A 79 10.83 -11.38 -8.74
C MET A 79 12.30 -11.31 -9.17
N PHE A 80 13.05 -12.40 -9.00
CA PHE A 80 14.44 -12.45 -9.45
C PHE A 80 14.57 -12.26 -10.95
N LYS A 81 13.67 -12.86 -11.73
CA LYS A 81 13.64 -12.67 -13.18
C LYS A 81 13.45 -11.20 -13.58
N ILE A 82 12.59 -10.45 -12.88
CA ILE A 82 12.37 -9.03 -13.15
C ILE A 82 13.60 -8.20 -12.76
N LEU A 83 14.27 -8.52 -11.65
CA LEU A 83 15.47 -7.81 -11.19
C LEU A 83 16.67 -7.96 -12.15
N ILE A 84 16.78 -9.10 -12.84
CA ILE A 84 17.86 -9.39 -13.80
C ILE A 84 17.57 -8.79 -15.17
N LYS A 85 16.33 -8.38 -15.46
CA LYS A 85 15.98 -7.78 -16.75
C LYS A 85 16.66 -6.43 -16.97
N GLU A 86 16.99 -6.18 -18.23
CA GLU A 86 17.53 -4.89 -18.67
C GLU A 86 16.51 -3.76 -18.51
N LEU A 87 16.99 -2.61 -18.04
CA LEU A 87 16.22 -1.38 -18.00
C LEU A 87 16.23 -0.74 -19.40
N ILE A 88 15.11 -0.81 -20.08
CA ILE A 88 14.97 -0.23 -21.42
C ILE A 88 14.67 1.27 -21.26
N THR A 89 15.55 2.12 -21.78
CA THR A 89 15.35 3.57 -21.86
C THR A 89 15.05 3.96 -23.30
N LEU A 90 13.97 4.69 -23.52
CA LEU A 90 13.59 5.21 -24.81
C LEU A 90 14.42 6.47 -25.17
N ASN A 91 14.69 6.70 -26.48
CA ASN A 91 15.59 7.77 -26.90
C ASN A 91 14.99 9.18 -26.84
N HIS A 92 13.65 9.31 -26.94
CA HIS A 92 12.95 10.59 -27.03
C HIS A 92 12.01 10.83 -25.84
N ILE A 93 12.47 10.52 -24.62
CA ILE A 93 11.72 10.72 -23.38
C ILE A 93 12.38 11.79 -22.52
N ASP A 94 11.58 12.38 -21.63
CA ASP A 94 12.13 13.16 -20.51
C ASP A 94 12.62 12.19 -19.43
N LYS A 95 13.92 11.87 -19.45
CA LYS A 95 14.56 10.85 -18.62
C LYS A 95 14.38 11.11 -17.13
N PHE A 96 14.40 12.38 -16.72
CA PHE A 96 14.26 12.73 -15.30
C PHE A 96 12.85 12.41 -14.79
N LEU A 97 11.82 12.91 -15.48
CA LEU A 97 10.42 12.67 -15.10
C LEU A 97 10.03 11.19 -15.24
N PHE A 98 10.53 10.53 -16.27
CA PHE A 98 10.26 9.11 -16.50
C PHE A 98 10.80 8.23 -15.36
N ASN A 99 12.02 8.52 -14.90
CA ASN A 99 12.60 7.80 -13.77
C ASN A 99 11.97 8.18 -12.43
N LEU A 100 11.52 9.44 -12.26
CA LEU A 100 10.89 9.92 -11.04
C LEU A 100 9.51 9.27 -10.80
N ALA A 101 8.75 9.00 -11.86
CA ALA A 101 7.38 8.49 -11.78
C ALA A 101 7.25 7.20 -10.95
N PRO A 102 8.00 6.12 -11.19
CA PRO A 102 7.91 4.90 -10.38
C PRO A 102 8.34 5.12 -8.92
N TYR A 103 9.29 6.02 -8.66
CA TYR A 103 9.68 6.35 -7.28
C TYR A 103 8.54 7.01 -6.52
N LEU A 104 7.77 7.91 -7.15
CA LEU A 104 6.61 8.53 -6.52
C LEU A 104 5.56 7.50 -6.13
N VAL A 105 5.29 6.52 -6.98
CA VAL A 105 4.33 5.44 -6.68
C VAL A 105 4.81 4.59 -5.51
N ILE A 106 6.09 4.20 -5.50
CA ILE A 106 6.67 3.39 -4.41
C ILE A 106 6.67 4.17 -3.10
N VAL A 107 7.10 5.42 -3.11
CA VAL A 107 7.14 6.28 -1.91
C VAL A 107 5.73 6.46 -1.34
N ALA A 108 4.73 6.72 -2.20
CA ALA A 108 3.34 6.84 -1.77
C ALA A 108 2.85 5.56 -1.07
N SER A 109 3.09 4.40 -1.67
CA SER A 109 2.68 3.12 -1.07
C SER A 109 3.39 2.85 0.26
N MET A 110 4.68 3.16 0.37
CA MET A 110 5.45 3.02 1.60
C MET A 110 4.97 3.92 2.73
N LEU A 111 4.69 5.19 2.42
CA LEU A 111 4.14 6.14 3.40
C LEU A 111 2.76 5.69 3.89
N ALA A 112 1.92 5.15 3.01
CA ALA A 112 0.63 4.59 3.39
C ALA A 112 0.78 3.42 4.37
N PHE A 113 1.72 2.50 4.12
CA PHE A 113 2.01 1.40 5.05
C PHE A 113 2.53 1.87 6.41
N GLY A 114 3.32 2.95 6.45
CA GLY A 114 3.84 3.52 7.69
C GLY A 114 2.76 4.02 8.65
N CYS A 115 1.59 4.40 8.14
CA CYS A 115 0.46 4.85 8.96
C CYS A 115 -0.42 3.71 9.50
N LEU A 116 -0.29 2.49 8.96
CA LEU A 116 -1.16 1.37 9.36
C LEU A 116 -0.72 0.79 10.71
N PRO A 117 -1.63 0.64 11.67
CA PRO A 117 -1.34 -0.02 12.94
C PRO A 117 -1.37 -1.54 12.75
N PHE A 118 -0.21 -2.19 12.72
CA PHE A 118 -0.09 -3.65 12.66
C PHE A 118 -0.26 -4.32 14.01
N GLY A 119 -0.05 -3.58 15.10
CA GLY A 119 -0.18 -4.06 16.46
C GLY A 119 -0.07 -2.91 17.47
N ARG A 120 -0.28 -3.18 18.76
CA ARG A 120 0.00 -2.20 19.82
C ARG A 120 1.51 -1.97 19.88
N GLY A 121 1.94 -0.71 19.70
CA GLY A 121 3.36 -0.36 19.66
C GLY A 121 4.07 -0.74 18.34
N LEU A 122 3.35 -1.26 17.34
CA LEU A 122 3.88 -1.57 16.01
C LEU A 122 3.23 -0.68 14.95
N GLN A 123 3.40 0.61 15.11
CA GLN A 123 3.02 1.66 14.18
C GLN A 123 4.17 2.64 14.07
N VAL A 124 4.53 3.03 12.84
CA VAL A 124 5.68 3.92 12.65
C VAL A 124 5.32 5.34 13.03
N ILE A 125 4.15 5.80 12.63
CA ILE A 125 3.68 7.15 12.89
C ILE A 125 2.19 7.11 13.21
N ASP A 126 1.81 7.63 14.37
CA ASP A 126 0.41 7.85 14.75
C ASP A 126 0.05 9.33 14.56
N PHE A 127 -0.82 9.60 13.61
CA PHE A 127 -1.33 10.94 13.35
C PHE A 127 -2.78 11.07 13.85
N ASN A 128 -3.09 12.17 14.51
CA ASN A 128 -4.48 12.50 14.86
C ASN A 128 -5.41 12.59 13.63
N ILE A 129 -4.84 12.85 12.45
CA ILE A 129 -5.51 12.93 11.15
C ILE A 129 -5.06 11.81 10.20
N GLY A 130 -4.77 10.61 10.74
CA GLY A 130 -4.16 9.50 10.01
C GLY A 130 -4.95 9.07 8.78
N VAL A 131 -6.28 9.06 8.85
CA VAL A 131 -7.17 8.75 7.73
C VAL A 131 -7.01 9.75 6.58
N PHE A 132 -7.00 11.03 6.88
CA PHE A 132 -6.81 12.07 5.88
C PHE A 132 -5.42 11.97 5.22
N PHE A 133 -4.39 11.74 6.03
CA PHE A 133 -3.03 11.52 5.53
C PHE A 133 -2.95 10.33 4.58
N LEU A 134 -3.60 9.21 4.92
CA LEU A 134 -3.61 8.01 4.08
C LEU A 134 -4.22 8.27 2.70
N ILE A 135 -5.36 8.98 2.64
CA ILE A 135 -6.01 9.36 1.38
C ILE A 135 -5.14 10.34 0.59
N ALA A 136 -4.55 11.34 1.26
CA ALA A 136 -3.69 12.31 0.60
C ALA A 136 -2.43 11.67 -0.01
N VAL A 137 -1.83 10.70 0.67
CA VAL A 137 -0.66 9.97 0.18
C VAL A 137 -1.01 9.06 -0.98
N SER A 138 -2.18 8.42 -0.98
CA SER A 138 -2.62 7.59 -2.12
C SER A 138 -2.71 8.40 -3.42
N SER A 139 -3.16 9.65 -3.35
CA SER A 139 -3.25 10.55 -4.50
C SER A 139 -1.88 10.88 -5.14
N ILE A 140 -0.78 10.82 -4.38
CA ILE A 140 0.58 10.96 -4.93
C ILE A 140 0.89 9.82 -5.92
N GLY A 141 0.36 8.62 -5.68
CA GLY A 141 0.48 7.49 -6.61
C GLY A 141 -0.14 7.78 -7.97
N VAL A 142 -1.30 8.45 -7.99
CA VAL A 142 -1.96 8.87 -9.25
C VAL A 142 -1.11 9.86 -10.02
N LEU A 143 -0.48 10.82 -9.33
CA LEU A 143 0.46 11.76 -9.95
C LEU A 143 1.64 11.03 -10.59
N GLY A 144 2.16 9.98 -9.96
CA GLY A 144 3.21 9.15 -10.53
C GLY A 144 2.81 8.50 -11.87
N ILE A 145 1.58 7.98 -11.98
CA ILE A 145 1.07 7.39 -13.22
C ILE A 145 0.91 8.46 -14.33
N LEU A 146 0.38 9.62 -13.99
CA LEU A 146 0.22 10.74 -14.94
C LEU A 146 1.58 11.23 -15.44
N LEU A 147 2.58 11.35 -14.55
CA LEU A 147 3.95 11.72 -14.90
C LEU A 147 4.61 10.69 -15.82
N ALA A 148 4.43 9.38 -15.56
CA ALA A 148 4.94 8.34 -16.43
C ALA A 148 4.38 8.43 -17.85
N GLY A 149 3.07 8.70 -17.96
CA GLY A 149 2.42 8.88 -19.26
C GLY A 149 2.89 10.13 -19.99
N TRP A 150 3.04 11.24 -19.27
CA TRP A 150 3.52 12.51 -19.84
C TRP A 150 4.95 12.39 -20.33
N SER A 151 5.85 11.88 -19.50
CA SER A 151 7.29 11.80 -19.78
C SER A 151 7.65 10.82 -20.89
N SER A 152 6.78 9.87 -21.19
CA SER A 152 7.02 8.86 -22.27
C SER A 152 7.00 9.43 -23.69
N ASN A 153 6.60 10.69 -23.88
CA ASN A 153 6.49 11.40 -25.17
C ASN A 153 5.76 10.59 -26.26
N ASN A 154 4.77 9.81 -25.87
CA ASN A 154 3.94 9.03 -26.77
C ASN A 154 2.47 9.37 -26.54
N LYS A 155 1.76 9.77 -27.61
CA LYS A 155 0.36 10.16 -27.53
C LYS A 155 -0.57 9.06 -27.02
N PHE A 156 -0.30 7.80 -27.32
CA PHE A 156 -1.13 6.69 -26.83
C PHE A 156 -0.91 6.41 -25.35
N THR A 157 0.33 6.53 -24.88
CA THR A 157 0.67 6.39 -23.46
C THR A 157 0.06 7.54 -22.66
N LEU A 158 0.08 8.76 -23.20
CA LEU A 158 -0.54 9.94 -22.56
C LEU A 158 -2.05 9.76 -22.40
N ILE A 159 -2.74 9.34 -23.47
CA ILE A 159 -4.20 9.06 -23.41
C ILE A 159 -4.48 7.93 -22.39
N GLY A 160 -3.67 6.86 -22.40
CA GLY A 160 -3.79 5.78 -21.45
C GLY A 160 -3.60 6.23 -20.00
N ALA A 161 -2.60 7.07 -19.75
CA ALA A 161 -2.34 7.63 -18.42
C ALA A 161 -3.46 8.53 -17.92
N ILE A 162 -3.99 9.41 -18.77
CA ILE A 162 -5.13 10.29 -18.44
C ILE A 162 -6.37 9.45 -18.11
N ARG A 163 -6.66 8.44 -18.92
CA ARG A 163 -7.79 7.53 -18.69
C ARG A 163 -7.64 6.77 -17.36
N SER A 164 -6.46 6.22 -17.11
CA SER A 164 -6.16 5.50 -15.87
C SER A 164 -6.21 6.44 -14.66
N GLY A 165 -5.63 7.64 -14.77
CA GLY A 165 -5.65 8.64 -13.70
C GLY A 165 -7.06 9.10 -13.37
N ALA A 166 -7.90 9.39 -14.36
CA ALA A 166 -9.30 9.75 -14.15
C ALA A 166 -10.08 8.64 -13.44
N GLN A 167 -9.83 7.39 -13.81
CA GLN A 167 -10.43 6.22 -13.17
C GLN A 167 -10.01 6.09 -11.71
N MET A 168 -8.70 6.25 -11.42
CA MET A 168 -8.18 6.18 -10.04
C MET A 168 -8.74 7.30 -9.16
N VAL A 169 -8.79 8.54 -9.65
CA VAL A 169 -9.40 9.66 -8.91
C VAL A 169 -10.88 9.39 -8.58
N SER A 170 -11.63 8.80 -9.51
CA SER A 170 -13.03 8.42 -9.27
C SER A 170 -13.15 7.37 -8.17
N TYR A 171 -12.26 6.37 -8.13
CA TYR A 171 -12.23 5.38 -7.05
C TYR A 171 -11.80 5.99 -5.72
N GLU A 172 -10.79 6.86 -5.72
CA GLU A 172 -10.32 7.53 -4.49
C GLU A 172 -11.42 8.37 -3.86
N LEU A 173 -12.22 9.07 -4.65
CA LEU A 173 -13.36 9.84 -4.13
C LEU A 173 -14.38 8.92 -3.46
N SER A 174 -14.73 7.81 -4.09
CA SER A 174 -15.70 6.85 -3.55
C SER A 174 -15.19 6.20 -2.27
N ILE A 175 -13.91 5.81 -2.25
CA ILE A 175 -13.25 5.24 -1.05
C ILE A 175 -13.19 6.29 0.05
N GLY A 176 -12.80 7.53 -0.27
CA GLY A 176 -12.73 8.63 0.68
C GLY A 176 -14.07 8.90 1.37
N LEU A 177 -15.17 8.91 0.62
CA LEU A 177 -16.51 9.07 1.18
C LEU A 177 -16.91 7.90 2.09
N SER A 178 -16.59 6.66 1.69
CA SER A 178 -16.91 5.50 2.52
C SER A 178 -16.08 5.47 3.81
N VAL A 179 -14.82 5.85 3.76
CA VAL A 179 -13.96 5.97 4.95
C VAL A 179 -14.41 7.12 5.85
N LEU A 180 -14.89 8.24 5.26
CA LEU A 180 -15.43 9.35 6.02
C LEU A 180 -16.65 8.92 6.88
N THR A 181 -17.48 8.00 6.40
CA THR A 181 -18.57 7.48 7.22
C THR A 181 -18.05 6.75 8.46
N MET A 182 -16.95 5.99 8.35
CA MET A 182 -16.32 5.33 9.50
C MET A 182 -15.73 6.34 10.49
N VAL A 183 -15.15 7.45 9.99
CA VAL A 183 -14.67 8.55 10.83
C VAL A 183 -15.80 9.18 11.62
N VAL A 184 -16.97 9.39 11.00
CA VAL A 184 -18.15 9.95 11.68
C VAL A 184 -18.66 9.00 12.78
N PHE A 185 -18.68 7.69 12.55
CA PHE A 185 -19.09 6.71 13.56
C PHE A 185 -18.10 6.60 14.71
N ALA A 186 -16.82 6.66 14.43
CA ALA A 186 -15.77 6.58 15.45
C ALA A 186 -15.57 7.89 16.22
N GLY A 187 -15.98 9.03 15.65
CA GLY A 187 -15.77 10.37 16.22
C GLY A 187 -14.31 10.83 16.22
N THR A 188 -13.43 10.13 15.49
CA THR A 188 -11.98 10.42 15.42
C THR A 188 -11.43 10.15 14.02
N MET A 189 -10.40 10.93 13.63
CA MET A 189 -9.65 10.71 12.38
C MET A 189 -8.35 9.90 12.59
N SER A 190 -7.98 9.59 13.83
CA SER A 190 -6.86 8.71 14.13
C SER A 190 -7.21 7.26 13.76
N ILE A 191 -6.30 6.57 13.05
CA ILE A 191 -6.51 5.17 12.66
C ILE A 191 -6.55 4.28 13.91
N THR A 192 -5.67 4.52 14.87
CA THR A 192 -5.66 3.82 16.16
C THR A 192 -6.96 4.05 16.93
N GLY A 193 -7.47 5.27 16.97
CA GLY A 193 -8.76 5.59 17.60
C GLY A 193 -9.95 4.86 16.97
N ILE A 194 -9.96 4.72 15.63
CA ILE A 194 -10.98 3.94 14.91
C ILE A 194 -10.88 2.45 15.25
N VAL A 195 -9.67 1.90 15.38
CA VAL A 195 -9.46 0.50 15.78
C VAL A 195 -9.93 0.28 17.22
N GLU A 196 -9.63 1.20 18.14
CA GLU A 196 -10.05 1.14 19.54
C GLU A 196 -11.57 1.26 19.69
N ALA A 197 -12.23 2.11 18.92
CA ALA A 197 -13.68 2.23 18.91
C ALA A 197 -14.39 0.93 18.50
N GLN A 198 -13.71 0.03 17.78
CA GLN A 198 -14.23 -1.26 17.34
C GLN A 198 -13.88 -2.44 18.28
N THR A 199 -13.31 -2.21 19.46
CA THR A 199 -12.95 -3.28 20.41
C THR A 199 -14.17 -4.06 20.92
N ASN A 200 -15.32 -3.42 21.03
CA ASN A 200 -16.59 -4.01 21.49
C ASN A 200 -17.41 -4.68 20.36
N GLY A 201 -16.95 -4.60 19.13
CA GLY A 201 -17.61 -5.16 17.95
C GLY A 201 -17.33 -4.33 16.71
N TRP A 202 -17.25 -5.00 15.57
CA TRP A 202 -16.99 -4.33 14.30
C TRP A 202 -18.22 -3.50 13.91
N PHE A 203 -18.01 -2.29 13.43
CA PHE A 203 -19.08 -1.42 12.94
C PHE A 203 -19.93 -2.08 11.85
N LEU A 204 -19.36 -3.02 11.10
CA LEU A 204 -20.07 -3.82 10.11
C LEU A 204 -21.25 -4.59 10.71
N PHE A 205 -21.13 -5.13 11.93
CA PHE A 205 -22.16 -5.95 12.58
C PHE A 205 -23.04 -5.14 13.56
N THR A 206 -22.64 -3.95 13.96
CA THR A 206 -23.36 -3.11 14.91
C THR A 206 -24.46 -2.23 14.28
N GLY A 207 -25.13 -2.71 13.22
CA GLY A 207 -26.28 -2.05 12.60
C GLY A 207 -25.98 -1.26 11.31
N HIS A 208 -24.74 -1.29 10.81
CA HIS A 208 -24.31 -0.48 9.67
C HIS A 208 -24.08 -1.29 8.38
N ILE A 209 -24.48 -2.56 8.35
CA ILE A 209 -24.33 -3.48 7.19
C ILE A 209 -24.85 -2.88 5.87
N PRO A 210 -26.05 -2.26 5.80
CA PRO A 210 -26.57 -1.71 4.56
C PRO A 210 -25.70 -0.59 3.99
N VAL A 211 -25.19 0.28 4.85
CA VAL A 211 -24.37 1.43 4.46
C VAL A 211 -23.02 0.97 3.89
N SER A 212 -22.38 0.02 4.55
CA SER A 212 -21.12 -0.57 4.08
C SER A 212 -21.28 -1.23 2.72
N TYR A 213 -22.35 -2.00 2.51
CA TYR A 213 -22.62 -2.67 1.25
C TYR A 213 -22.82 -1.70 0.09
N THR A 214 -23.63 -0.65 0.28
CA THR A 214 -23.91 0.32 -0.78
C THR A 214 -22.67 1.11 -1.20
N HIS A 215 -21.79 1.47 -0.27
CA HIS A 215 -20.56 2.21 -0.57
C HIS A 215 -19.48 1.36 -1.23
N LEU A 216 -19.42 0.06 -0.94
CA LEU A 216 -18.45 -0.84 -1.57
C LEU A 216 -18.85 -1.30 -2.97
N THR A 217 -20.15 -1.36 -3.28
CA THR A 217 -20.65 -1.89 -4.57
C THR A 217 -20.87 -0.85 -5.65
N LEU A 218 -21.06 0.42 -5.30
CA LEU A 218 -21.31 1.51 -6.24
C LEU A 218 -20.22 1.75 -7.29
N PRO A 219 -18.92 1.59 -7.02
CA PRO A 219 -17.87 1.87 -8.00
C PRO A 219 -17.72 0.84 -9.13
N THR A 220 -18.34 -0.32 -9.02
CA THR A 220 -18.12 -1.43 -9.98
C THR A 220 -18.87 -1.29 -11.30
N THR A 221 -19.71 -0.26 -11.47
CA THR A 221 -20.55 -0.06 -12.65
C THR A 221 -20.00 0.93 -13.66
N SER A 222 -18.78 1.44 -13.51
CA SER A 222 -18.14 2.22 -14.59
C SER A 222 -17.82 1.29 -15.76
N ARG A 223 -18.83 1.01 -16.57
CA ARG A 223 -18.64 0.38 -17.88
C ARG A 223 -17.84 1.36 -18.75
N VAL A 224 -16.76 0.85 -19.26
CA VAL A 224 -16.01 1.44 -20.36
C VAL A 224 -16.85 1.42 -21.63
#